data_4d1fc7043d911f9dd2931c8dd4fa7a98
#
_entry.id   4d1fc7043d911f9dd2931c8dd4fa7a98
#
_cell.length_a   1.000
_cell.length_b   1.000
_cell.length_c   1.000
_cell.angle_alpha   90.00
_cell.angle_beta   90.00
_cell.angle_gamma   90.00
#
_symmetry.space_group_name_H-M   'P 1'
#
loop_
_entity.id
_entity.type
_entity.pdbx_description
1 polymer ?
#
loop_
_entity_poly.entity_id
_entity_poly.type
_entity_poly.pdbx_seq_one_letter_code
_entity_poly.pdbx_strand_id
1 'polypeptide(L)'
;MAGYVLHLNTEENITLSPATVKRLIALGNGDAALLYLAILHARGAADAEKLARELKWDENRLRAAEQALYEMKLVGAPERKEEAPLPPQLNESPEYTREDIARKLEGDGRFACLLREVEHKLGPLSTPSVKKLLGLYENLGLPADVVYTLVNYCIGKKEQQFGEGRLPNMREIEKEGYVWARKELFSIEKASEYMKREQALRGKYPEYMAALRMQGRASAPSEEKYLSAWAEMGFPAETVAE
;
A
#
# COMPACT_ATOMS: atom_id res chain seq x y z
N MET A 1 -30.74 -25.76 40.44
CA MET A 1 -30.08 -25.24 39.23
C MET A 1 -28.61 -25.07 39.56
N ALA A 2 -27.72 -25.76 38.85
CA ALA A 2 -26.28 -25.62 39.04
C ALA A 2 -25.82 -24.29 38.37
N GLY A 3 -25.20 -23.43 39.18
CA GLY A 3 -24.59 -22.20 38.68
C GLY A 3 -23.19 -22.47 38.16
N TYR A 4 -22.76 -21.73 37.13
CA TYR A 4 -21.42 -21.80 36.60
C TYR A 4 -20.56 -20.67 37.22
N VAL A 5 -19.34 -21.01 37.62
CA VAL A 5 -18.34 -20.04 38.12
C VAL A 5 -17.24 -19.92 37.10
N LEU A 6 -16.97 -18.68 36.64
CA LEU A 6 -15.87 -18.38 35.74
C LEU A 6 -14.59 -18.11 36.54
N HIS A 7 -13.53 -18.85 36.22
CA HIS A 7 -12.19 -18.54 36.71
C HIS A 7 -11.56 -17.49 35.76
N LEU A 8 -11.48 -16.25 36.26
CA LEU A 8 -10.89 -15.13 35.51
C LEU A 8 -9.39 -15.02 35.83
N ASN A 9 -8.54 -15.12 34.82
CA ASN A 9 -7.13 -14.78 34.95
C ASN A 9 -6.98 -13.27 34.79
N THR A 10 -6.26 -12.62 35.69
CA THR A 10 -6.14 -11.14 35.74
C THR A 10 -5.17 -10.53 34.75
N GLU A 11 -4.41 -11.32 34.00
CA GLU A 11 -3.31 -10.79 33.20
C GLU A 11 -3.66 -10.43 31.74
N GLU A 12 -4.76 -10.96 31.19
CA GLU A 12 -5.22 -10.59 29.83
C GLU A 12 -6.75 -10.46 29.81
N ASN A 13 -7.26 -9.28 30.06
CA ASN A 13 -8.70 -9.02 30.01
C ASN A 13 -9.14 -8.51 28.64
N ILE A 14 -10.05 -9.25 28.00
CA ILE A 14 -10.77 -8.80 26.81
C ILE A 14 -12.12 -8.26 27.28
N THR A 15 -12.41 -6.98 27.01
CA THR A 15 -13.64 -6.33 27.45
C THR A 15 -14.70 -6.40 26.36
N LEU A 16 -15.86 -6.92 26.69
CA LEU A 16 -17.05 -6.94 25.84
C LEU A 16 -18.14 -6.04 26.42
N SER A 17 -18.80 -5.26 25.56
CA SER A 17 -19.94 -4.47 26.00
C SER A 17 -21.13 -5.40 26.32
N PRO A 18 -21.93 -5.11 27.38
CA PRO A 18 -23.12 -5.90 27.69
C PRO A 18 -24.12 -5.98 26.52
N ALA A 19 -24.19 -4.94 25.69
CA ALA A 19 -25.03 -4.91 24.50
C ALA A 19 -24.58 -5.93 23.44
N THR A 20 -23.27 -6.05 23.22
CA THR A 20 -22.69 -7.02 22.29
C THR A 20 -22.93 -8.45 22.78
N VAL A 21 -22.74 -8.71 24.07
CA VAL A 21 -23.02 -10.02 24.66
C VAL A 21 -24.48 -10.43 24.48
N LYS A 22 -25.41 -9.51 24.72
CA LYS A 22 -26.86 -9.77 24.50
C LYS A 22 -27.17 -10.08 23.05
N ARG A 23 -26.54 -9.39 22.10
CA ARG A 23 -26.73 -9.65 20.65
C ARG A 23 -26.19 -11.04 20.26
N LEU A 24 -25.01 -11.41 20.73
CA LEU A 24 -24.41 -12.73 20.45
C LEU A 24 -25.27 -13.87 21.03
N ILE A 25 -25.82 -13.68 22.23
CA ILE A 25 -26.73 -14.65 22.84
C ILE A 25 -28.05 -14.74 22.05
N ALA A 26 -28.62 -13.61 21.66
CA ALA A 26 -29.85 -13.54 20.87
C ALA A 26 -29.71 -14.19 19.49
N LEU A 27 -28.51 -14.14 18.88
CA LEU A 27 -28.21 -14.80 17.62
C LEU A 27 -28.32 -16.33 17.72
N GLY A 28 -28.03 -16.92 18.89
CA GLY A 28 -28.10 -18.37 19.11
C GLY A 28 -27.12 -19.19 18.27
N ASN A 29 -26.19 -18.53 17.55
CA ASN A 29 -25.19 -19.16 16.71
C ASN A 29 -23.82 -19.21 17.41
N GLY A 30 -23.47 -20.41 17.88
CA GLY A 30 -22.21 -20.63 18.61
C GLY A 30 -20.96 -20.36 17.75
N ASP A 31 -21.02 -20.67 16.46
CA ASP A 31 -19.90 -20.46 15.54
C ASP A 31 -19.66 -18.96 15.33
N ALA A 32 -20.71 -18.17 15.14
CA ALA A 32 -20.60 -16.72 15.06
C ALA A 32 -20.04 -16.10 16.35
N ALA A 33 -20.47 -16.60 17.51
CA ALA A 33 -19.95 -16.13 18.79
C ALA A 33 -18.46 -16.48 18.97
N LEU A 34 -18.02 -17.68 18.61
CA LEU A 34 -16.63 -18.11 18.64
C LEU A 34 -15.76 -17.29 17.67
N LEU A 35 -16.26 -17.07 16.45
CA LEU A 35 -15.56 -16.23 15.47
C LEU A 35 -15.40 -14.81 15.99
N TYR A 36 -16.44 -14.22 16.57
CA TYR A 36 -16.37 -12.88 17.16
C TYR A 36 -15.32 -12.80 18.28
N LEU A 37 -15.26 -13.81 19.16
CA LEU A 37 -14.25 -13.87 20.22
C LEU A 37 -12.83 -14.03 19.67
N ALA A 38 -12.64 -14.82 18.62
CA ALA A 38 -11.34 -14.98 17.96
C ALA A 38 -10.88 -13.69 17.28
N ILE A 39 -11.77 -12.95 16.60
CA ILE A 39 -11.48 -11.63 16.04
C ILE A 39 -11.10 -10.63 17.14
N LEU A 40 -11.81 -10.67 18.26
CA LEU A 40 -11.56 -9.79 19.40
C LEU A 40 -10.20 -10.10 20.05
N HIS A 41 -9.87 -11.39 20.20
CA HIS A 41 -8.56 -11.85 20.68
C HIS A 41 -7.41 -11.37 19.75
N ALA A 42 -7.64 -11.37 18.44
CA ALA A 42 -6.71 -10.83 17.45
C ALA A 42 -6.72 -9.28 17.37
N ARG A 43 -7.32 -8.60 18.35
CA ARG A 43 -7.43 -7.11 18.43
C ARG A 43 -8.09 -6.47 17.19
N GLY A 44 -9.06 -7.15 16.60
CA GLY A 44 -9.87 -6.65 15.50
C GLY A 44 -9.24 -6.75 14.11
N ALA A 45 -8.00 -7.18 13.99
CA ALA A 45 -7.28 -7.36 12.73
C ALA A 45 -6.88 -8.84 12.56
N ALA A 46 -7.76 -9.65 12.03
CA ALA A 46 -7.50 -11.07 11.82
C ALA A 46 -7.67 -11.43 10.33
N ASP A 47 -6.73 -12.23 9.84
CA ASP A 47 -6.79 -12.83 8.52
C ASP A 47 -7.71 -14.05 8.57
N ALA A 48 -8.67 -14.14 7.64
CA ALA A 48 -9.65 -15.23 7.56
C ALA A 48 -8.99 -16.61 7.52
N GLU A 49 -7.87 -16.76 6.79
CA GLU A 49 -7.13 -18.02 6.74
C GLU A 49 -6.49 -18.41 8.08
N LYS A 50 -6.00 -17.41 8.84
CA LYS A 50 -5.44 -17.66 10.18
C LYS A 50 -6.53 -18.09 11.15
N LEU A 51 -7.67 -17.40 11.12
CA LEU A 51 -8.83 -17.74 11.97
C LEU A 51 -9.38 -19.13 11.65
N ALA A 52 -9.50 -19.50 10.36
CA ALA A 52 -9.92 -20.83 9.96
C ALA A 52 -9.01 -21.93 10.53
N ARG A 53 -7.70 -21.72 10.48
CA ARG A 53 -6.69 -22.64 11.03
C ARG A 53 -6.75 -22.74 12.56
N GLU A 54 -6.90 -21.60 13.24
CA GLU A 54 -6.96 -21.52 14.70
C GLU A 54 -8.22 -22.20 15.23
N LEU A 55 -9.37 -21.95 14.60
CA LEU A 55 -10.64 -22.55 14.96
C LEU A 55 -10.82 -23.98 14.42
N LYS A 56 -9.90 -24.45 13.55
CA LYS A 56 -9.99 -25.74 12.85
C LYS A 56 -11.27 -25.88 12.05
N TRP A 57 -11.69 -24.82 11.37
CA TRP A 57 -12.89 -24.76 10.56
C TRP A 57 -12.58 -24.88 9.07
N ASP A 58 -13.56 -25.43 8.34
CA ASP A 58 -13.60 -25.34 6.88
C ASP A 58 -14.07 -23.96 6.43
N GLU A 59 -13.81 -23.64 5.18
CA GLU A 59 -14.11 -22.33 4.60
C GLU A 59 -15.63 -22.04 4.58
N ASN A 60 -16.46 -23.06 4.41
CA ASN A 60 -17.92 -22.90 4.37
C ASN A 60 -18.47 -22.54 5.76
N ARG A 61 -17.95 -23.17 6.81
CA ARG A 61 -18.32 -22.89 8.19
C ARG A 61 -17.90 -21.49 8.61
N LEU A 62 -16.69 -21.05 8.19
CA LEU A 62 -16.19 -19.71 8.45
C LEU A 62 -17.10 -18.67 7.79
N ARG A 63 -17.40 -18.84 6.50
CA ARG A 63 -18.28 -17.92 5.75
C ARG A 63 -19.68 -17.81 6.34
N ALA A 64 -20.26 -18.94 6.78
CA ALA A 64 -21.58 -18.93 7.40
C ALA A 64 -21.58 -18.16 8.73
N ALA A 65 -20.53 -18.30 9.54
CA ALA A 65 -20.36 -17.56 10.78
C ALA A 65 -20.11 -16.06 10.53
N GLU A 66 -19.30 -15.73 9.52
CA GLU A 66 -19.07 -14.35 9.07
C GLU A 66 -20.37 -13.68 8.65
N GLN A 67 -21.17 -14.34 7.80
CA GLN A 67 -22.41 -13.78 7.32
C GLN A 67 -23.39 -13.48 8.46
N ALA A 68 -23.49 -14.38 9.44
CA ALA A 68 -24.31 -14.15 10.62
C ALA A 68 -23.85 -12.93 11.45
N LEU A 69 -22.55 -12.69 11.56
CA LEU A 69 -22.00 -11.51 12.23
C LEU A 69 -22.23 -10.23 11.42
N TYR A 70 -22.19 -10.27 10.10
CA TYR A 70 -22.50 -9.14 9.24
C TYR A 70 -23.98 -8.73 9.33
N GLU A 71 -24.91 -9.67 9.32
CA GLU A 71 -26.33 -9.39 9.44
C GLU A 71 -26.65 -8.67 10.76
N MET A 72 -25.91 -9.00 11.80
CA MET A 72 -26.03 -8.36 13.11
C MET A 72 -25.23 -7.05 13.24
N LYS A 73 -24.49 -6.64 12.23
CA LYS A 73 -23.59 -5.48 12.26
C LYS A 73 -22.60 -5.52 13.42
N LEU A 74 -22.15 -6.70 13.82
CA LEU A 74 -21.16 -6.93 14.87
C LEU A 74 -19.72 -6.93 14.33
N VAL A 75 -19.57 -7.26 13.05
CA VAL A 75 -18.32 -7.16 12.30
C VAL A 75 -18.61 -6.27 11.11
N GLY A 76 -17.81 -5.23 10.91
CA GLY A 76 -17.78 -4.50 9.65
C GLY A 76 -17.22 -5.43 8.58
N ALA A 77 -17.68 -5.32 7.34
CA ALA A 77 -16.93 -5.88 6.23
C ALA A 77 -15.48 -5.49 6.45
N PRO A 78 -14.50 -6.42 6.30
CA PRO A 78 -13.12 -6.00 6.31
C PRO A 78 -13.12 -4.78 5.41
N GLU A 79 -12.70 -3.63 5.95
CA GLU A 79 -12.38 -2.53 5.08
C GLU A 79 -11.35 -3.14 4.13
N ARG A 80 -11.85 -3.74 3.05
CA ARG A 80 -11.11 -3.59 1.81
C ARG A 80 -10.90 -2.09 1.83
N LYS A 81 -9.68 -1.66 2.10
CA LYS A 81 -9.27 -0.40 1.52
C LYS A 81 -9.79 -0.57 0.10
N GLU A 82 -10.91 0.06 -0.17
CA GLU A 82 -11.27 0.39 -1.51
C GLU A 82 -10.06 1.23 -1.96
N GLU A 83 -9.06 0.51 -2.46
CA GLU A 83 -8.34 1.04 -3.59
C GLU A 83 -9.50 1.43 -4.48
N ALA A 84 -9.74 2.73 -4.58
CA ALA A 84 -10.75 3.32 -5.46
C ALA A 84 -10.70 2.48 -6.73
N PRO A 85 -11.82 1.88 -7.19
CA PRO A 85 -11.79 0.89 -8.23
C PRO A 85 -10.91 1.46 -9.32
N LEU A 86 -9.70 0.91 -9.41
CA LEU A 86 -8.79 1.22 -10.49
C LEU A 86 -9.62 0.97 -11.73
N PRO A 87 -9.71 1.92 -12.65
CA PRO A 87 -10.34 1.62 -13.92
C PRO A 87 -9.76 0.26 -14.34
N PRO A 88 -10.60 -0.74 -14.68
CA PRO A 88 -10.22 -2.15 -14.77
C PRO A 88 -9.05 -2.45 -15.73
N GLN A 89 -8.52 -1.43 -16.39
CA GLN A 89 -7.44 -1.49 -17.36
C GLN A 89 -6.04 -1.22 -16.79
N LEU A 90 -5.90 -0.78 -15.55
CA LEU A 90 -4.58 -0.44 -14.97
C LEU A 90 -3.83 -1.63 -14.33
N ASN A 91 -4.48 -2.79 -14.18
CA ASN A 91 -3.89 -3.96 -13.51
C ASN A 91 -3.28 -5.00 -14.45
N GLU A 92 -3.58 -4.95 -15.75
CA GLU A 92 -2.98 -5.82 -16.75
C GLU A 92 -2.08 -4.97 -17.64
N SER A 93 -0.78 -4.97 -17.35
CA SER A 93 0.18 -4.45 -18.31
C SER A 93 0.04 -5.28 -19.59
N PRO A 94 -0.29 -4.69 -20.74
CA PRO A 94 -0.37 -5.44 -21.98
C PRO A 94 0.95 -6.15 -22.22
N GLU A 95 0.89 -7.43 -22.62
CA GLU A 95 2.09 -8.18 -22.97
C GLU A 95 2.63 -7.67 -24.32
N TYR A 96 3.51 -6.66 -24.25
CA TYR A 96 4.20 -6.17 -25.45
C TYR A 96 5.15 -7.25 -25.98
N THR A 97 5.09 -7.50 -27.28
CA THR A 97 6.05 -8.35 -27.99
C THR A 97 7.33 -7.56 -28.37
N ARG A 98 8.35 -8.26 -28.84
CA ARG A 98 9.55 -7.59 -29.39
C ARG A 98 9.22 -6.79 -30.66
N GLU A 99 8.27 -7.30 -31.44
CA GLU A 99 7.80 -6.66 -32.68
C GLU A 99 7.05 -5.36 -32.38
N ASP A 100 6.26 -5.32 -31.32
CA ASP A 100 5.59 -4.09 -30.89
C ASP A 100 6.59 -3.02 -30.49
N ILE A 101 7.65 -3.38 -29.77
CA ILE A 101 8.73 -2.46 -29.42
C ILE A 101 9.44 -1.94 -30.68
N ALA A 102 9.79 -2.83 -31.60
CA ALA A 102 10.47 -2.43 -32.85
C ALA A 102 9.60 -1.47 -33.66
N ARG A 103 8.32 -1.82 -33.86
CA ARG A 103 7.34 -0.97 -34.54
C ARG A 103 7.19 0.41 -33.86
N LYS A 104 7.17 0.43 -32.53
CA LYS A 104 7.06 1.67 -31.80
C LYS A 104 8.30 2.55 -31.93
N LEU A 105 9.49 1.96 -31.89
CA LEU A 105 10.74 2.67 -32.05
C LEU A 105 10.90 3.28 -33.47
N GLU A 106 10.40 2.59 -34.52
CA GLU A 106 10.41 3.08 -35.87
C GLU A 106 9.35 4.16 -36.12
N GLY A 107 8.16 4.01 -35.52
CA GLY A 107 7.02 4.88 -35.76
C GLY A 107 6.92 6.10 -34.83
N ASP A 108 7.54 6.05 -33.63
CA ASP A 108 7.41 7.10 -32.61
C ASP A 108 8.78 7.63 -32.15
N GLY A 109 9.21 8.70 -32.78
CA GLY A 109 10.48 9.36 -32.45
C GLY A 109 10.55 9.90 -31.03
N ARG A 110 9.40 10.18 -30.35
CA ARG A 110 9.36 10.63 -28.95
C ARG A 110 9.70 9.48 -28.02
N PHE A 111 9.15 8.30 -28.28
CA PHE A 111 9.47 7.12 -27.51
C PHE A 111 10.93 6.68 -27.72
N ALA A 112 11.44 6.74 -28.97
CA ALA A 112 12.83 6.43 -29.26
C ALA A 112 13.81 7.40 -28.54
N CYS A 113 13.47 8.68 -28.46
CA CYS A 113 14.23 9.66 -27.69
C CYS A 113 14.18 9.37 -26.21
N LEU A 114 12.99 9.12 -25.65
CA LEU A 114 12.79 8.76 -24.25
C LEU A 114 13.63 7.54 -23.87
N LEU A 115 13.59 6.47 -24.66
CA LEU A 115 14.37 5.26 -24.40
C LEU A 115 15.87 5.57 -24.31
N ARG A 116 16.40 6.35 -25.25
CA ARG A 116 17.81 6.74 -25.28
C ARG A 116 18.21 7.55 -24.05
N GLU A 117 17.37 8.51 -23.64
CA GLU A 117 17.61 9.34 -22.46
C GLU A 117 17.58 8.50 -21.18
N VAL A 118 16.64 7.54 -21.07
CA VAL A 118 16.55 6.65 -19.92
C VAL A 118 17.76 5.68 -19.87
N GLU A 119 18.18 5.13 -21.01
CA GLU A 119 19.39 4.30 -21.10
C GLU A 119 20.67 5.08 -20.77
N HIS A 120 20.72 6.35 -21.10
CA HIS A 120 21.84 7.22 -20.71
C HIS A 120 21.94 7.37 -19.19
N LYS A 121 20.80 7.35 -18.48
CA LYS A 121 20.74 7.48 -17.00
C LYS A 121 20.91 6.16 -16.26
N LEU A 122 20.25 5.10 -16.73
CA LEU A 122 20.16 3.82 -16.04
C LEU A 122 21.11 2.75 -16.58
N GLY A 123 21.76 3.04 -17.72
CA GLY A 123 22.50 2.05 -18.52
C GLY A 123 21.59 1.29 -19.48
N PRO A 124 22.15 0.38 -20.30
CA PRO A 124 21.42 -0.38 -21.30
C PRO A 124 20.25 -1.15 -20.68
N LEU A 125 19.05 -0.99 -21.25
CA LEU A 125 17.85 -1.63 -20.74
C LEU A 125 17.65 -3.01 -21.38
N SER A 126 17.31 -4.00 -20.55
CA SER A 126 16.87 -5.32 -21.02
C SER A 126 15.50 -5.22 -21.71
N THR A 127 15.18 -6.16 -22.60
CA THR A 127 13.86 -6.22 -23.26
C THR A 127 12.68 -6.14 -22.28
N PRO A 128 12.67 -6.85 -21.13
CA PRO A 128 11.62 -6.69 -20.13
C PRO A 128 11.54 -5.27 -19.54
N SER A 129 12.68 -4.58 -19.40
CA SER A 129 12.72 -3.20 -18.92
C SER A 129 12.15 -2.22 -19.95
N VAL A 130 12.45 -2.43 -21.23
CA VAL A 130 11.87 -1.62 -22.32
C VAL A 130 10.36 -1.82 -22.40
N LYS A 131 9.85 -3.05 -22.22
CA LYS A 131 8.41 -3.33 -22.15
C LYS A 131 7.72 -2.54 -21.06
N LYS A 132 8.33 -2.44 -19.88
CA LYS A 132 7.81 -1.64 -18.76
C LYS A 132 7.81 -0.14 -19.07
N LEU A 133 8.88 0.36 -19.71
CA LEU A 133 8.95 1.75 -20.15
C LEU A 133 7.85 2.05 -21.18
N LEU A 134 7.61 1.14 -22.12
CA LEU A 134 6.54 1.24 -23.11
C LEU A 134 5.16 1.23 -22.43
N GLY A 135 4.97 0.39 -21.39
CA GLY A 135 3.75 0.36 -20.58
C GLY A 135 3.47 1.68 -19.87
N LEU A 136 4.49 2.34 -19.32
CA LEU A 136 4.35 3.67 -18.72
C LEU A 136 3.91 4.71 -19.77
N TYR A 137 4.48 4.65 -20.96
CA TYR A 137 4.22 5.60 -22.02
C TYR A 137 2.85 5.36 -22.73
N GLU A 138 2.54 4.13 -23.11
CA GLU A 138 1.31 3.80 -23.86
C GLU A 138 0.13 3.43 -22.97
N ASN A 139 0.33 2.48 -22.04
CA ASN A 139 -0.76 1.94 -21.22
C ASN A 139 -1.21 2.94 -20.15
N LEU A 140 -0.26 3.56 -19.44
CA LEU A 140 -0.57 4.59 -18.47
C LEU A 140 -0.79 5.98 -19.11
N GLY A 141 -0.43 6.16 -20.39
CA GLY A 141 -0.61 7.40 -21.11
C GLY A 141 0.25 8.56 -20.58
N LEU A 142 1.34 8.26 -19.87
CA LEU A 142 2.24 9.29 -19.36
C LEU A 142 3.06 9.88 -20.51
N PRO A 143 3.05 11.21 -20.69
CA PRO A 143 3.89 11.86 -21.72
C PRO A 143 5.38 11.55 -21.53
N ALA A 144 6.15 11.53 -22.60
CA ALA A 144 7.57 11.17 -22.58
C ALA A 144 8.41 12.02 -21.61
N ASP A 145 8.13 13.30 -21.54
CA ASP A 145 8.76 14.27 -20.63
C ASP A 145 8.40 14.00 -19.15
N VAL A 146 7.17 13.58 -18.89
CA VAL A 146 6.71 13.17 -17.54
C VAL A 146 7.39 11.86 -17.16
N VAL A 147 7.47 10.87 -18.07
CA VAL A 147 8.18 9.60 -17.80
C VAL A 147 9.66 9.85 -17.51
N TYR A 148 10.31 10.73 -18.28
CA TYR A 148 11.70 11.11 -18.01
C TYR A 148 11.86 11.78 -16.64
N THR A 149 10.94 12.66 -16.27
CA THR A 149 10.91 13.32 -14.97
C THR A 149 10.69 12.28 -13.84
N LEU A 150 9.82 11.30 -14.03
CA LEU A 150 9.60 10.18 -13.13
C LEU A 150 10.88 9.37 -12.89
N VAL A 151 11.62 9.05 -13.96
CA VAL A 151 12.90 8.33 -13.85
C VAL A 151 13.90 9.12 -13.00
N ASN A 152 14.07 10.43 -13.27
CA ASN A 152 14.96 11.28 -12.48
C ASN A 152 14.51 11.38 -11.02
N TYR A 153 13.21 11.48 -10.77
CA TYR A 153 12.66 11.46 -9.41
C TYR A 153 12.99 10.15 -8.66
N CYS A 154 12.84 9.00 -9.33
CA CYS A 154 13.18 7.70 -8.73
C CYS A 154 14.70 7.58 -8.48
N ILE A 155 15.55 8.10 -9.35
CA ILE A 155 17.00 8.13 -9.14
C ILE A 155 17.32 8.97 -7.90
N GLY A 156 16.86 10.21 -7.83
CA GLY A 156 17.11 11.08 -6.67
C GLY A 156 16.58 10.50 -5.36
N LYS A 157 15.40 9.86 -5.37
CA LYS A 157 14.83 9.15 -4.22
C LYS A 157 15.74 8.02 -3.75
N LYS A 158 16.29 7.25 -4.70
CA LYS A 158 17.17 6.12 -4.41
C LYS A 158 18.52 6.57 -3.86
N GLU A 159 19.09 7.62 -4.44
CA GLU A 159 20.36 8.21 -3.99
C GLU A 159 20.25 8.81 -2.58
N GLN A 160 19.14 9.48 -2.28
CA GLN A 160 18.89 10.00 -0.93
C GLN A 160 18.79 8.89 0.12
N GLN A 161 18.22 7.74 -0.25
CA GLN A 161 17.99 6.63 0.68
C GLN A 161 19.20 5.72 0.85
N PHE A 162 19.99 5.50 -0.21
CA PHE A 162 21.05 4.49 -0.24
C PHE A 162 22.44 5.03 -0.61
N GLY A 163 22.58 6.33 -0.81
CA GLY A 163 23.81 7.00 -1.23
C GLY A 163 23.94 7.19 -2.74
N GLU A 164 24.85 8.06 -3.14
CA GLU A 164 25.12 8.39 -4.53
C GLU A 164 25.48 7.17 -5.39
N GLY A 165 25.04 7.18 -6.66
CA GLY A 165 25.30 6.11 -7.62
C GLY A 165 24.42 4.87 -7.48
N ARG A 166 23.46 4.86 -6.56
CA ARG A 166 22.47 3.79 -6.45
C ARG A 166 21.28 4.06 -7.36
N LEU A 167 21.18 3.26 -8.43
CA LEU A 167 20.12 3.41 -9.43
C LEU A 167 18.88 2.57 -9.06
N PRO A 168 17.67 3.07 -9.35
CA PRO A 168 16.43 2.29 -9.22
C PRO A 168 16.35 1.23 -10.31
N ASN A 169 15.68 0.12 -10.01
CA ASN A 169 15.32 -0.86 -11.04
C ASN A 169 14.01 -0.47 -11.74
N MET A 170 13.77 -1.02 -12.94
CA MET A 170 12.55 -0.70 -13.71
C MET A 170 11.24 -1.07 -13.03
N ARG A 171 11.24 -2.02 -12.07
CA ARG A 171 10.04 -2.34 -11.28
C ARG A 171 9.71 -1.23 -10.27
N GLU A 172 10.74 -0.61 -9.71
CA GLU A 172 10.55 0.52 -8.78
C GLU A 172 9.99 1.73 -9.53
N ILE A 173 10.52 2.02 -10.72
CA ILE A 173 10.05 3.09 -11.59
C ILE A 173 8.61 2.82 -12.07
N GLU A 174 8.31 1.59 -12.46
CA GLU A 174 6.98 1.16 -12.86
C GLU A 174 5.96 1.38 -11.73
N LYS A 175 6.27 0.94 -10.50
CA LYS A 175 5.40 1.14 -9.33
C LYS A 175 5.12 2.62 -9.08
N GLU A 176 6.14 3.46 -9.14
CA GLU A 176 5.99 4.90 -8.96
C GLU A 176 5.18 5.52 -10.12
N GLY A 177 5.35 5.02 -11.35
CA GLY A 177 4.55 5.42 -12.51
C GLY A 177 3.06 5.17 -12.33
N TYR A 178 2.69 4.03 -11.76
CA TYR A 178 1.29 3.75 -11.38
C TYR A 178 0.78 4.75 -10.33
N VAL A 179 1.60 5.14 -9.36
CA VAL A 179 1.24 6.17 -8.37
C VAL A 179 1.01 7.50 -9.07
N TRP A 180 1.88 7.89 -10.00
CA TRP A 180 1.76 9.14 -10.75
C TRP A 180 0.52 9.15 -11.64
N ALA A 181 0.22 8.04 -12.32
CA ALA A 181 -0.99 7.91 -13.13
C ALA A 181 -2.27 8.03 -12.28
N ARG A 182 -2.32 7.40 -11.09
CA ARG A 182 -3.44 7.53 -10.15
C ARG A 182 -3.64 8.95 -9.63
N LYS A 183 -2.55 9.69 -9.48
CA LYS A 183 -2.57 11.10 -9.05
C LYS A 183 -2.75 12.05 -10.23
N GLU A 184 -3.00 11.53 -11.41
CA GLU A 184 -3.22 12.31 -12.65
C GLU A 184 -2.09 13.29 -12.98
N LEU A 185 -0.85 12.88 -12.73
CA LEU A 185 0.34 13.68 -12.98
C LEU A 185 0.77 13.56 -14.48
N PHE A 186 -0.09 14.04 -15.35
CA PHE A 186 0.13 13.97 -16.82
C PHE A 186 0.81 15.22 -17.40
N SER A 187 1.30 16.13 -16.57
CA SER A 187 2.06 17.29 -17.02
C SER A 187 3.28 17.55 -16.13
N ILE A 188 4.30 18.20 -16.68
CA ILE A 188 5.54 18.54 -15.95
C ILE A 188 5.22 19.44 -14.75
N GLU A 189 4.26 20.35 -14.89
CA GLU A 189 3.87 21.29 -13.83
C GLU A 189 3.33 20.52 -12.63
N LYS A 190 2.34 19.62 -12.85
CA LYS A 190 1.76 18.77 -11.80
C LYS A 190 2.80 17.85 -11.16
N ALA A 191 3.67 17.25 -11.99
CA ALA A 191 4.76 16.40 -11.51
C ALA A 191 5.74 17.20 -10.63
N SER A 192 6.09 18.42 -11.05
CA SER A 192 6.99 19.30 -10.30
C SER A 192 6.38 19.76 -8.97
N GLU A 193 5.09 20.09 -8.94
CA GLU A 193 4.38 20.43 -7.70
C GLU A 193 4.33 19.24 -6.74
N TYR A 194 4.03 18.05 -7.27
CA TYR A 194 4.05 16.82 -6.49
C TYR A 194 5.43 16.55 -5.89
N MET A 195 6.50 16.64 -6.69
CA MET A 195 7.87 16.44 -6.22
C MET A 195 8.27 17.45 -5.13
N LYS A 196 7.92 18.74 -5.30
CA LYS A 196 8.17 19.77 -4.28
C LYS A 196 7.45 19.46 -2.97
N ARG A 197 6.17 19.05 -3.06
CA ARG A 197 5.38 18.65 -1.90
C ARG A 197 5.99 17.46 -1.18
N GLU A 198 6.35 16.42 -1.91
CA GLU A 198 7.01 15.22 -1.37
C GLU A 198 8.34 15.56 -0.70
N GLN A 199 9.14 16.43 -1.31
CA GLN A 199 10.40 16.88 -0.75
C GLN A 199 10.19 17.68 0.55
N ALA A 200 9.20 18.56 0.59
CA ALA A 200 8.86 19.32 1.80
C ALA A 200 8.38 18.40 2.94
N LEU A 201 7.56 17.38 2.63
CA LEU A 201 7.13 16.39 3.61
C LEU A 201 8.31 15.59 4.17
N ARG A 202 9.20 15.12 3.28
CA ARG A 202 10.40 14.38 3.69
C ARG A 202 11.38 15.23 4.50
N GLY A 203 11.43 16.55 4.26
CA GLY A 203 12.22 17.47 5.05
C GLY A 203 11.87 17.47 6.54
N LYS A 204 10.64 17.05 6.90
CA LYS A 204 10.18 16.91 8.29
C LYS A 204 10.56 15.56 8.94
N TYR A 205 10.95 14.56 8.17
CA TYR A 205 11.25 13.22 8.70
C TYR A 205 12.37 13.22 9.75
N PRO A 206 13.48 13.96 9.58
CA PRO A 206 14.52 14.03 10.60
C PRO A 206 13.99 14.56 11.95
N GLU A 207 13.05 15.50 11.93
CA GLU A 207 12.44 16.06 13.16
C GLU A 207 11.60 14.99 13.88
N TYR A 208 10.78 14.23 13.12
CA TYR A 208 10.01 13.12 13.68
C TYR A 208 10.92 12.00 14.21
N MET A 209 11.95 11.64 13.44
CA MET A 209 12.93 10.63 13.88
C MET A 209 13.67 11.08 15.15
N ALA A 210 13.93 12.37 15.26
CA ALA A 210 14.53 12.97 16.47
C ALA A 210 13.59 12.86 17.68
N ALA A 211 12.31 13.22 17.50
CA ALA A 211 11.29 13.12 18.54
C ALA A 211 11.10 11.68 19.02
N LEU A 212 11.13 10.70 18.11
CA LEU A 212 11.06 9.27 18.42
C LEU A 212 12.36 8.66 18.96
N ARG A 213 13.41 9.46 19.17
CA ARG A 213 14.75 9.00 19.58
C ARG A 213 15.40 7.98 18.64
N MET A 214 15.07 8.03 17.37
CA MET A 214 15.58 7.16 16.30
C MET A 214 16.63 7.85 15.42
N GLN A 215 17.41 8.75 15.98
CA GLN A 215 18.44 9.52 15.26
C GLN A 215 19.61 8.63 14.81
N GLY A 216 20.27 9.04 13.73
CA GLY A 216 21.52 8.40 13.26
C GLY A 216 21.35 7.22 12.32
N ARG A 217 20.12 6.90 11.90
CA ARG A 217 19.84 5.90 10.86
C ARG A 217 18.81 6.41 9.84
N ALA A 218 18.84 5.85 8.65
CA ALA A 218 17.79 6.08 7.67
C ALA A 218 16.47 5.45 8.13
N SER A 219 15.34 6.08 7.77
CA SER A 219 14.00 5.52 8.01
C SER A 219 13.78 4.23 7.20
N ALA A 220 13.18 3.23 7.82
CA ALA A 220 12.77 2.03 7.10
C ALA A 220 11.51 2.32 6.24
N PRO A 221 11.26 1.58 5.15
CA PRO A 221 10.09 1.79 4.29
C PRO A 221 8.75 1.71 5.03
N SER A 222 8.66 0.89 6.08
CA SER A 222 7.48 0.81 6.95
C SER A 222 7.29 2.06 7.81
N GLU A 223 8.39 2.68 8.25
CA GLU A 223 8.39 3.91 9.04
C GLU A 223 8.06 5.13 8.17
N GLU A 224 8.58 5.18 6.94
CA GLU A 224 8.29 6.26 5.99
C GLU A 224 6.79 6.44 5.75
N LYS A 225 6.02 5.34 5.79
CA LYS A 225 4.57 5.39 5.65
C LYS A 225 3.91 6.20 6.79
N TYR A 226 4.36 6.01 8.01
CA TYR A 226 3.83 6.75 9.17
C TYR A 226 4.34 8.20 9.17
N LEU A 227 5.62 8.39 8.90
CA LEU A 227 6.23 9.73 8.81
C LEU A 227 5.54 10.58 7.73
N SER A 228 5.23 9.99 6.57
CA SER A 228 4.48 10.65 5.50
C SER A 228 3.07 11.03 5.96
N ALA A 229 2.35 10.11 6.60
CA ALA A 229 1.00 10.36 7.08
C ALA A 229 0.96 11.48 8.12
N TRP A 230 1.89 11.51 9.08
CA TRP A 230 1.98 12.58 10.08
C TRP A 230 2.35 13.92 9.46
N ALA A 231 3.29 13.93 8.51
CA ALA A 231 3.66 15.13 7.80
C ALA A 231 2.50 15.69 6.94
N GLU A 232 1.72 14.82 6.29
CA GLU A 232 0.52 15.19 5.53
C GLU A 232 -0.58 15.76 6.43
N MET A 233 -0.78 15.17 7.61
CA MET A 233 -1.73 15.66 8.62
C MET A 233 -1.25 16.94 9.33
N GLY A 234 0.02 17.32 9.14
CA GLY A 234 0.60 18.52 9.75
C GLY A 234 0.87 18.38 11.25
N PHE A 235 1.01 17.16 11.77
CA PHE A 235 1.35 16.97 13.18
C PHE A 235 2.73 17.58 13.50
N PRO A 236 2.86 18.35 14.59
CA PRO A 236 4.17 18.76 15.07
C PRO A 236 4.95 17.57 15.63
N ALA A 237 6.28 17.62 15.52
CA ALA A 237 7.15 16.51 15.95
C ALA A 237 6.99 16.17 17.45
N GLU A 238 6.64 17.15 18.26
CA GLU A 238 6.40 17.01 19.69
C GLU A 238 5.21 16.10 20.00
N THR A 239 4.12 16.22 19.22
CA THR A 239 2.89 15.40 19.37
C THR A 239 3.12 13.94 18.97
N VAL A 240 4.12 13.67 18.15
CA VAL A 240 4.44 12.31 17.71
C VAL A 240 5.25 11.54 18.77
N ALA A 241 5.85 12.26 19.72
CA ALA A 241 6.66 11.69 20.81
C ALA A 241 5.83 11.29 22.04
N GLU A 242 4.57 11.75 22.15
CA GLU A 242 3.61 11.38 23.22
C GLU A 242 2.86 10.09 22.86
#